data_d5ee2b0e4961e25a5424e73cd11844cc
#
_entry.id   d5ee2b0e4961e25a5424e73cd11844cc
#
_cell.length_a   1.000
_cell.length_b   1.000
_cell.length_c   1.000
_cell.angle_alpha   90.00
_cell.angle_beta   90.00
_cell.angle_gamma   90.00
#
_symmetry.space_group_name_H-M   'P 1'
#
loop_
_entity.id
_entity.type
_entity.pdbx_description
1 polymer ?
#
loop_
_entity_poly.entity_id
_entity_poly.type
_entity_poly.pdbx_seq_one_letter_code
_entity_poly.pdbx_strand_id
1 'polypeptide(L)'
;MEEQVARLVDKVWDKFQETPASKRLLFAVSGIPGSGTAITNPLAAFIPMDGYHLSRAQLDAMPDPDSAHARRGAAFTFDGDSFLSLVKKLREPLCPETQTLYAPSFDHAIKDPVENDIAIASSVRIVIFEGNYCSLNKQPWKDTAELMDELWFVEVDFKVARKRLIYRHMKAGIAEDEVQAGKRADENDLVNGKEIVDDRLDVHELVASNEDALWAPEGQGVGDGKDSGTKKEMASLV
;
A
#
# COMPACT_ATOMS: atom_id res chain seq x y z
N MET A 1 18.09 -7.12 3.08
CA MET A 1 16.65 -7.13 2.73
C MET A 1 16.11 -8.56 2.64
N GLU A 2 16.74 -9.48 1.91
CA GLU A 2 16.26 -10.86 1.70
C GLU A 2 15.95 -11.63 2.99
N GLU A 3 16.86 -11.63 3.96
CA GLU A 3 16.64 -12.33 5.25
C GLU A 3 15.43 -11.80 6.01
N GLN A 4 15.21 -10.47 5.96
CA GLN A 4 14.07 -9.85 6.61
C GLN A 4 12.76 -10.23 5.92
N VAL A 5 12.74 -10.25 4.58
CA VAL A 5 11.58 -10.69 3.79
C VAL A 5 11.31 -12.18 4.01
N ALA A 6 12.33 -13.04 3.99
CA ALA A 6 12.18 -14.47 4.25
C ALA A 6 11.55 -14.72 5.62
N ARG A 7 12.06 -14.08 6.68
CA ARG A 7 11.47 -14.17 8.02
C ARG A 7 10.00 -13.74 8.08
N LEU A 8 9.65 -12.68 7.35
CA LEU A 8 8.26 -12.19 7.30
C LEU A 8 7.35 -13.15 6.53
N VAL A 9 7.85 -13.77 5.45
CA VAL A 9 7.13 -14.81 4.70
C VAL A 9 6.87 -16.02 5.60
N ASP A 10 7.86 -16.50 6.32
CA ASP A 10 7.71 -17.60 7.27
C ASP A 10 6.66 -17.27 8.33
N LYS A 11 6.71 -16.06 8.90
CA LYS A 11 5.70 -15.59 9.87
C LYS A 11 4.27 -15.58 9.31
N VAL A 12 4.10 -15.11 8.06
CA VAL A 12 2.79 -15.16 7.37
C VAL A 12 2.33 -16.59 7.21
N TRP A 13 3.24 -17.49 6.79
CA TRP A 13 2.94 -18.88 6.55
C TRP A 13 2.51 -19.61 7.83
N ASP A 14 3.24 -19.42 8.91
CA ASP A 14 2.90 -20.01 10.21
C ASP A 14 1.52 -19.56 10.69
N LYS A 15 1.26 -18.25 10.66
CA LYS A 15 -0.07 -17.72 10.99
C LYS A 15 -1.17 -18.24 10.07
N PHE A 16 -0.87 -18.40 8.79
CA PHE A 16 -1.85 -18.95 7.84
C PHE A 16 -2.21 -20.39 8.16
N GLN A 17 -1.25 -21.22 8.54
CA GLN A 17 -1.51 -22.61 8.94
C GLN A 17 -2.41 -22.71 10.18
N GLU A 18 -2.31 -21.77 11.10
CA GLU A 18 -3.12 -21.69 12.33
C GLU A 18 -4.50 -21.05 12.07
N THR A 19 -4.69 -20.36 10.94
CA THR A 19 -5.91 -19.62 10.64
C THR A 19 -7.02 -20.55 10.15
N PRO A 20 -8.20 -20.62 10.82
CA PRO A 20 -9.32 -21.45 10.40
C PRO A 20 -9.72 -21.21 8.94
N ALA A 21 -10.15 -22.27 8.23
CA ALA A 21 -10.54 -22.18 6.83
C ALA A 21 -11.66 -21.15 6.53
N SER A 22 -12.46 -20.84 7.52
CA SER A 22 -13.54 -19.84 7.44
C SER A 22 -13.08 -18.41 7.65
N LYS A 23 -11.78 -18.13 7.85
CA LYS A 23 -11.27 -16.79 8.12
C LYS A 23 -10.19 -16.39 7.13
N ARG A 24 -10.14 -15.11 6.82
CA ARG A 24 -9.01 -14.49 6.13
C ARG A 24 -7.99 -13.98 7.14
N LEU A 25 -6.74 -14.01 6.74
CA LEU A 25 -5.63 -13.39 7.44
C LEU A 25 -5.35 -12.04 6.80
N LEU A 26 -5.43 -10.96 7.58
CA LEU A 26 -5.30 -9.59 7.09
C LEU A 26 -4.03 -8.95 7.65
N PHE A 27 -3.17 -8.48 6.75
CA PHE A 27 -1.94 -7.75 7.07
C PHE A 27 -2.05 -6.32 6.59
N ALA A 28 -1.60 -5.38 7.41
CA ALA A 28 -1.39 -4.01 6.99
C ALA A 28 0.10 -3.68 7.01
N VAL A 29 0.62 -3.22 5.89
CA VAL A 29 1.98 -2.73 5.74
C VAL A 29 1.91 -1.23 5.53
N SER A 30 2.32 -0.47 6.53
CA SER A 30 2.39 0.98 6.47
C SER A 30 3.83 1.44 6.33
N GLY A 31 4.01 2.64 5.81
CA GLY A 31 5.33 3.24 5.60
C GLY A 31 5.23 4.44 4.69
N ILE A 32 6.38 5.06 4.41
CA ILE A 32 6.43 6.22 3.52
C ILE A 32 6.28 5.77 2.06
N PRO A 33 5.57 6.53 1.20
CA PRO A 33 5.13 6.13 -0.14
C PRO A 33 6.22 5.56 -1.05
N GLY A 34 5.94 4.45 -1.76
CA GLY A 34 6.73 4.00 -2.91
C GLY A 34 7.10 2.53 -3.07
N SER A 35 6.27 1.56 -2.67
CA SER A 35 6.51 0.16 -3.04
C SER A 35 5.22 -0.49 -3.53
N GLY A 36 4.97 -0.46 -4.84
CA GLY A 36 3.90 -1.24 -5.46
C GLY A 36 4.45 -2.52 -6.07
N THR A 37 3.90 -3.68 -5.68
CA THR A 37 4.14 -4.95 -6.36
C THR A 37 2.82 -5.68 -6.54
N ALA A 38 2.51 -6.07 -7.77
CA ALA A 38 1.36 -6.92 -8.06
C ALA A 38 1.69 -8.36 -7.63
N ILE A 39 0.85 -8.94 -6.76
CA ILE A 39 0.94 -10.34 -6.37
C ILE A 39 -0.13 -11.11 -7.14
N THR A 40 0.27 -11.99 -8.03
CA THR A 40 -0.63 -12.95 -8.67
C THR A 40 -0.53 -14.30 -7.95
N ASN A 41 -1.29 -14.47 -6.89
CA ASN A 41 -1.41 -15.73 -6.17
C ASN A 41 -2.89 -16.02 -5.90
N PRO A 42 -3.44 -17.21 -6.21
CA PRO A 42 -4.84 -17.53 -5.99
C PRO A 42 -5.27 -17.50 -4.51
N LEU A 43 -4.32 -17.56 -3.57
CA LEU A 43 -4.58 -17.53 -2.13
C LEU A 43 -4.37 -16.15 -1.49
N ALA A 44 -3.71 -15.20 -2.20
CA ALA A 44 -3.38 -13.90 -1.65
C ALA A 44 -3.87 -12.77 -2.55
N ALA A 45 -4.32 -11.68 -1.94
CA ALA A 45 -4.62 -10.42 -2.62
C ALA A 45 -3.78 -9.29 -2.01
N PHE A 46 -3.40 -8.34 -2.86
CA PHE A 46 -2.72 -7.10 -2.48
C PHE A 46 -3.64 -5.92 -2.77
N ILE A 47 -3.88 -5.10 -1.76
CA ILE A 47 -4.80 -3.96 -1.84
C ILE A 47 -4.02 -2.69 -1.49
N PRO A 48 -3.65 -1.89 -2.49
CA PRO A 48 -3.05 -0.59 -2.24
C PRO A 48 -4.09 0.39 -1.71
N MET A 49 -3.76 1.08 -0.62
CA MET A 49 -4.60 2.14 -0.08
C MET A 49 -4.77 3.31 -1.08
N ASP A 50 -3.87 3.44 -2.02
CA ASP A 50 -3.92 4.48 -3.06
C ASP A 50 -5.21 4.46 -3.88
N GLY A 51 -5.86 3.29 -4.04
CA GLY A 51 -7.17 3.17 -4.66
C GLY A 51 -8.28 3.95 -3.92
N TYR A 52 -8.05 4.31 -2.68
CA TYR A 52 -8.98 5.07 -1.84
C TYR A 52 -8.69 6.57 -1.79
N HIS A 53 -7.81 7.10 -2.64
CA HIS A 53 -7.72 8.55 -2.82
C HIS A 53 -9.09 9.12 -3.22
N LEU A 54 -9.42 10.30 -2.72
CA LEU A 54 -10.53 11.07 -3.28
C LEU A 54 -10.19 11.44 -4.73
N SER A 55 -11.19 11.32 -5.61
CA SER A 55 -11.05 11.75 -7.00
C SER A 55 -10.81 13.26 -7.08
N ARG A 56 -10.24 13.74 -8.17
CA ARG A 56 -10.06 15.19 -8.38
C ARG A 56 -11.39 15.95 -8.29
N ALA A 57 -12.47 15.37 -8.83
CA ALA A 57 -13.79 15.97 -8.71
C ALA A 57 -14.31 16.07 -7.27
N GLN A 58 -13.96 15.08 -6.41
CA GLN A 58 -14.29 15.16 -4.99
C GLN A 58 -13.45 16.21 -4.26
N LEU A 59 -12.16 16.34 -4.61
CA LEU A 59 -11.29 17.40 -4.08
C LEU A 59 -11.77 18.80 -4.51
N ASP A 60 -12.22 18.96 -5.77
CA ASP A 60 -12.81 20.19 -6.29
C ASP A 60 -14.08 20.63 -5.53
N ALA A 61 -14.82 19.66 -4.99
CA ALA A 61 -16.03 19.90 -4.22
C ALA A 61 -15.79 20.19 -2.72
N MET A 62 -14.54 20.13 -2.26
CA MET A 62 -14.17 20.42 -0.87
C MET A 62 -14.29 21.93 -0.56
N PRO A 63 -14.45 22.32 0.73
CA PRO A 63 -14.55 23.73 1.12
C PRO A 63 -13.33 24.58 0.73
N ASP A 64 -12.14 23.99 0.65
CA ASP A 64 -10.89 24.59 0.19
C ASP A 64 -10.22 23.66 -0.84
N PRO A 65 -10.63 23.75 -2.12
CA PRO A 65 -10.12 22.88 -3.18
C PRO A 65 -8.62 23.05 -3.40
N ASP A 66 -8.11 24.27 -3.36
CA ASP A 66 -6.70 24.55 -3.58
C ASP A 66 -5.82 23.85 -2.54
N SER A 67 -6.20 23.94 -1.28
CA SER A 67 -5.54 23.22 -0.18
C SER A 67 -5.67 21.71 -0.34
N ALA A 68 -6.85 21.22 -0.73
CA ALA A 68 -7.10 19.80 -0.93
C ALA A 68 -6.20 19.21 -2.02
N HIS A 69 -6.05 19.89 -3.14
CA HIS A 69 -5.15 19.48 -4.21
C HIS A 69 -3.67 19.59 -3.82
N ALA A 70 -3.27 20.68 -3.16
CA ALA A 70 -1.89 20.88 -2.70
C ALA A 70 -1.48 19.81 -1.68
N ARG A 71 -2.41 19.38 -0.82
CA ARG A 71 -2.22 18.40 0.23
C ARG A 71 -2.63 16.98 -0.18
N ARG A 72 -2.90 16.73 -1.47
CA ARG A 72 -3.28 15.39 -1.92
C ARG A 72 -2.23 14.35 -1.51
N GLY A 73 -2.66 13.29 -0.83
CA GLY A 73 -1.82 12.32 -0.15
C GLY A 73 -1.81 12.47 1.37
N ALA A 74 -2.41 13.54 1.93
CA ALA A 74 -2.71 13.65 3.36
C ALA A 74 -3.93 12.79 3.74
N ALA A 75 -4.05 12.36 5.00
CA ALA A 75 -5.08 11.43 5.45
C ALA A 75 -6.50 11.84 5.08
N PHE A 76 -6.82 13.14 5.12
CA PHE A 76 -8.15 13.68 4.81
C PHE A 76 -8.49 13.66 3.30
N THR A 77 -7.51 13.37 2.44
CA THR A 77 -7.71 13.25 0.98
C THR A 77 -7.95 11.81 0.52
N PHE A 78 -8.29 10.93 1.47
CA PHE A 78 -8.65 9.53 1.22
C PHE A 78 -10.06 9.24 1.73
N ASP A 79 -10.74 8.30 1.08
CA ASP A 79 -11.99 7.71 1.54
C ASP A 79 -11.71 6.57 2.53
N GLY A 80 -11.37 6.93 3.75
CA GLY A 80 -11.08 5.98 4.81
C GLY A 80 -12.30 5.17 5.26
N ASP A 81 -13.52 5.71 5.11
CA ASP A 81 -14.75 5.01 5.47
C ASP A 81 -15.04 3.85 4.49
N SER A 82 -14.85 4.06 3.19
CA SER A 82 -14.94 2.99 2.20
C SER A 82 -13.86 1.93 2.40
N PHE A 83 -12.63 2.34 2.76
CA PHE A 83 -11.55 1.42 3.13
C PHE A 83 -11.93 0.54 4.33
N LEU A 84 -12.41 1.16 5.42
CA LEU A 84 -12.91 0.44 6.61
C LEU A 84 -14.06 -0.50 6.27
N SER A 85 -14.98 -0.07 5.40
CA SER A 85 -16.11 -0.90 4.94
C SER A 85 -15.65 -2.18 4.24
N LEU A 86 -14.64 -2.09 3.35
CA LEU A 86 -14.06 -3.28 2.72
C LEU A 86 -13.44 -4.21 3.76
N VAL A 87 -12.64 -3.67 4.69
CA VAL A 87 -11.98 -4.49 5.72
C VAL A 87 -12.99 -5.21 6.59
N LYS A 88 -14.09 -4.55 6.99
CA LYS A 88 -15.20 -5.19 7.73
C LYS A 88 -15.80 -6.36 6.96
N LYS A 89 -16.07 -6.19 5.66
CA LYS A 89 -16.58 -7.27 4.80
C LYS A 89 -15.60 -8.43 4.68
N LEU A 90 -14.31 -8.15 4.61
CA LEU A 90 -13.28 -9.19 4.56
C LEU A 90 -13.14 -9.96 5.87
N ARG A 91 -13.57 -9.38 7.00
CA ARG A 91 -13.63 -10.05 8.31
C ARG A 91 -14.83 -10.96 8.48
N GLU A 92 -15.83 -10.85 7.62
CA GLU A 92 -16.94 -11.80 7.64
C GLU A 92 -16.45 -13.23 7.37
N PRO A 93 -17.03 -14.23 8.03
CA PRO A 93 -16.66 -15.62 7.83
C PRO A 93 -16.84 -16.06 6.37
N LEU A 94 -15.87 -16.80 5.87
CA LEU A 94 -15.97 -17.45 4.56
C LEU A 94 -16.97 -18.62 4.62
N CYS A 95 -17.90 -18.63 3.69
CA CYS A 95 -18.85 -19.70 3.46
C CYS A 95 -18.98 -19.98 1.96
N PRO A 96 -19.63 -21.07 1.54
CA PRO A 96 -19.79 -21.40 0.12
C PRO A 96 -20.47 -20.30 -0.71
N GLU A 97 -21.29 -19.47 -0.06
CA GLU A 97 -22.05 -18.38 -0.68
C GLU A 97 -21.25 -17.06 -0.71
N THR A 98 -20.04 -17.02 -0.15
CA THR A 98 -19.21 -15.81 -0.10
C THR A 98 -18.93 -15.30 -1.52
N GLN A 99 -19.38 -14.08 -1.79
CA GLN A 99 -19.20 -13.42 -3.07
C GLN A 99 -17.79 -12.84 -3.21
N THR A 100 -17.37 -12.68 -4.47
CA THR A 100 -16.17 -11.89 -4.77
C THR A 100 -16.40 -10.43 -4.31
N LEU A 101 -15.46 -9.91 -3.54
CA LEU A 101 -15.40 -8.50 -3.19
C LEU A 101 -14.50 -7.77 -4.17
N TYR A 102 -14.66 -6.46 -4.25
CA TYR A 102 -13.85 -5.63 -5.14
C TYR A 102 -13.28 -4.45 -4.37
N ALA A 103 -12.02 -4.12 -4.66
CA ALA A 103 -11.36 -2.91 -4.19
C ALA A 103 -11.04 -2.00 -5.38
N PRO A 104 -10.95 -0.69 -5.17
CA PRO A 104 -10.45 0.23 -6.17
C PRO A 104 -8.95 0.09 -6.34
N SER A 105 -8.44 0.41 -7.53
CA SER A 105 -7.04 0.70 -7.79
C SER A 105 -6.82 2.19 -8.03
N PHE A 106 -5.58 2.61 -8.27
CA PHE A 106 -5.25 3.98 -8.62
C PHE A 106 -4.53 4.03 -9.96
N ASP A 107 -5.10 4.76 -10.92
CA ASP A 107 -4.47 4.97 -12.21
C ASP A 107 -3.58 6.23 -12.16
N HIS A 108 -2.26 6.01 -12.20
CA HIS A 108 -1.27 7.08 -12.16
C HIS A 108 -1.25 7.97 -13.42
N ALA A 109 -1.79 7.49 -14.56
CA ALA A 109 -1.87 8.29 -15.79
C ALA A 109 -3.00 9.31 -15.72
N ILE A 110 -4.19 8.90 -15.27
CA ILE A 110 -5.34 9.78 -15.07
C ILE A 110 -5.33 10.46 -13.71
N LYS A 111 -4.48 10.00 -12.77
CA LYS A 111 -4.33 10.48 -11.39
C LYS A 111 -5.62 10.42 -10.58
N ASP A 112 -6.41 9.36 -10.77
CA ASP A 112 -7.66 9.13 -10.05
C ASP A 112 -7.88 7.64 -9.76
N PRO A 113 -8.74 7.29 -8.76
CA PRO A 113 -9.12 5.92 -8.49
C PRO A 113 -9.89 5.28 -9.65
N VAL A 114 -9.74 3.96 -9.78
CA VAL A 114 -10.54 3.12 -10.66
C VAL A 114 -11.34 2.15 -9.79
N GLU A 115 -12.64 2.32 -9.80
CA GLU A 115 -13.55 1.53 -8.97
C GLU A 115 -13.63 0.06 -9.40
N ASN A 116 -13.74 -0.84 -8.42
CA ASN A 116 -13.95 -2.28 -8.62
C ASN A 116 -12.90 -2.99 -9.50
N ASP A 117 -11.68 -2.50 -9.51
CA ASP A 117 -10.61 -2.99 -10.38
C ASP A 117 -9.88 -4.21 -9.81
N ILE A 118 -9.80 -4.33 -8.49
CA ILE A 118 -9.11 -5.44 -7.82
C ILE A 118 -10.14 -6.43 -7.28
N ALA A 119 -10.23 -7.60 -7.90
CA ALA A 119 -11.13 -8.67 -7.47
C ALA A 119 -10.51 -9.48 -6.32
N ILE A 120 -11.26 -9.68 -5.24
CA ILE A 120 -10.91 -10.49 -4.08
C ILE A 120 -11.86 -11.67 -4.02
N ALA A 121 -11.49 -12.77 -4.67
CA ALA A 121 -12.31 -13.97 -4.73
C ALA A 121 -12.52 -14.61 -3.34
N SER A 122 -13.54 -15.45 -3.22
CA SER A 122 -13.78 -16.22 -1.98
C SER A 122 -12.63 -17.18 -1.62
N SER A 123 -11.83 -17.60 -2.60
CA SER A 123 -10.63 -18.43 -2.41
C SER A 123 -9.47 -17.67 -1.79
N VAL A 124 -9.45 -16.33 -1.83
CA VAL A 124 -8.41 -15.52 -1.22
C VAL A 124 -8.48 -15.63 0.29
N ARG A 125 -7.37 -16.06 0.89
CA ARG A 125 -7.25 -16.32 2.33
C ARG A 125 -6.28 -15.35 3.03
N ILE A 126 -5.37 -14.75 2.30
CA ILE A 126 -4.41 -13.77 2.79
C ILE A 126 -4.69 -12.46 2.04
N VAL A 127 -4.86 -11.37 2.78
CA VAL A 127 -5.01 -10.04 2.19
C VAL A 127 -3.97 -9.12 2.80
N ILE A 128 -3.17 -8.49 1.95
CA ILE A 128 -2.14 -7.55 2.32
C ILE A 128 -2.58 -6.17 1.88
N PHE A 129 -2.81 -5.29 2.83
CA PHE A 129 -3.06 -3.87 2.60
C PHE A 129 -1.75 -3.11 2.67
N GLU A 130 -1.50 -2.21 1.75
CA GLU A 130 -0.33 -1.34 1.76
C GLU A 130 -0.77 0.12 1.67
N GLY A 131 -0.19 0.95 2.54
CA GLY A 131 -0.41 2.40 2.46
C GLY A 131 -0.01 3.16 3.71
N ASN A 132 0.11 4.45 3.54
CA ASN A 132 0.67 5.36 4.54
C ASN A 132 -0.09 5.34 5.88
N TYR A 133 -1.42 5.24 5.84
CA TYR A 133 -2.28 5.41 7.02
C TYR A 133 -2.81 4.11 7.61
N CYS A 134 -2.35 2.94 7.13
CA CYS A 134 -2.83 1.64 7.58
C CYS A 134 -2.55 1.34 9.08
N SER A 135 -1.69 2.12 9.73
CA SER A 135 -1.44 2.04 11.18
C SER A 135 -1.66 3.36 11.92
N LEU A 136 -2.34 4.34 11.31
CA LEU A 136 -2.56 5.65 11.93
C LEU A 136 -3.58 5.56 13.08
N ASN A 137 -3.26 6.14 14.23
CA ASN A 137 -4.11 6.20 15.42
C ASN A 137 -5.14 7.35 15.35
N LYS A 138 -5.80 7.49 14.21
CA LYS A 138 -6.89 8.43 13.95
C LYS A 138 -8.01 7.75 13.20
N GLN A 139 -9.25 8.13 13.47
CA GLN A 139 -10.42 7.60 12.77
C GLN A 139 -10.41 8.05 11.29
N PRO A 140 -10.87 7.18 10.36
CA PRO A 140 -11.34 5.80 10.53
C PRO A 140 -10.20 4.75 10.46
N TRP A 141 -8.95 5.19 10.27
CA TRP A 141 -7.76 4.34 10.10
C TRP A 141 -7.50 3.45 11.32
N LYS A 142 -7.72 3.99 12.53
CA LYS A 142 -7.61 3.25 13.76
C LYS A 142 -8.53 2.03 13.78
N ASP A 143 -9.83 2.22 13.48
CA ASP A 143 -10.80 1.12 13.47
C ASP A 143 -10.43 0.08 12.42
N THR A 144 -9.84 0.51 11.30
CA THR A 144 -9.34 -0.40 10.28
C THR A 144 -8.13 -1.20 10.77
N ALA A 145 -7.18 -0.54 11.42
CA ALA A 145 -5.97 -1.17 11.98
C ALA A 145 -6.32 -2.21 13.06
N GLU A 146 -7.32 -1.94 13.90
CA GLU A 146 -7.81 -2.86 14.93
C GLU A 146 -8.45 -4.14 14.35
N LEU A 147 -8.82 -4.12 13.08
CA LEU A 147 -9.32 -5.29 12.36
C LEU A 147 -8.20 -6.12 11.70
N MET A 148 -6.95 -5.69 11.70
CA MET A 148 -5.84 -6.43 11.12
C MET A 148 -5.31 -7.49 12.09
N ASP A 149 -4.80 -8.61 11.56
CA ASP A 149 -4.12 -9.63 12.37
C ASP A 149 -2.67 -9.22 12.64
N GLU A 150 -2.09 -8.42 11.74
CA GLU A 150 -0.74 -7.87 11.86
C GLU A 150 -0.68 -6.46 11.29
N LEU A 151 0.02 -5.60 12.02
CA LEU A 151 0.43 -4.27 11.58
C LEU A 151 1.95 -4.27 11.43
N TRP A 152 2.44 -3.96 10.24
CA TRP A 152 3.86 -3.83 9.95
C TRP A 152 4.17 -2.41 9.52
N PHE A 153 5.33 -1.91 9.92
CA PHE A 153 5.75 -0.56 9.57
C PHE A 153 7.13 -0.57 8.92
N VAL A 154 7.21 0.01 7.73
CA VAL A 154 8.48 0.17 7.01
C VAL A 154 9.14 1.46 7.48
N GLU A 155 10.19 1.32 8.28
CA GLU A 155 10.94 2.42 8.84
C GLU A 155 12.06 2.86 7.89
N VAL A 156 12.13 4.16 7.64
CA VAL A 156 13.18 4.78 6.83
C VAL A 156 13.59 6.12 7.44
N ASP A 157 14.87 6.44 7.39
CA ASP A 157 15.37 7.76 7.80
C ASP A 157 14.77 8.87 6.92
N PHE A 158 14.35 9.98 7.52
CA PHE A 158 13.69 11.08 6.82
C PHE A 158 14.55 11.71 5.73
N LYS A 159 15.89 11.74 5.90
CA LYS A 159 16.79 12.28 4.87
C LYS A 159 16.86 11.34 3.67
N VAL A 160 16.86 10.03 3.93
CA VAL A 160 16.81 9.00 2.87
C VAL A 160 15.47 9.07 2.14
N ALA A 161 14.37 9.15 2.88
CA ALA A 161 13.03 9.30 2.32
C ALA A 161 12.94 10.56 1.43
N ARG A 162 13.42 11.71 1.92
CA ARG A 162 13.46 12.97 1.15
C ARG A 162 14.17 12.80 -0.19
N LYS A 163 15.37 12.21 -0.17
CA LYS A 163 16.16 11.98 -1.39
C LYS A 163 15.39 11.12 -2.40
N ARG A 164 14.76 10.02 -1.94
CA ARG A 164 13.96 9.13 -2.77
C ARG A 164 12.70 9.83 -3.33
N LEU A 165 12.04 10.68 -2.52
CA LEU A 165 10.87 11.45 -2.93
C LEU A 165 11.21 12.45 -4.04
N ILE A 166 12.29 13.21 -3.89
CA ILE A 166 12.76 14.17 -4.91
C ILE A 166 12.98 13.45 -6.25
N TYR A 167 13.75 12.37 -6.23
CA TYR A 167 14.00 11.57 -7.43
C TYR A 167 12.70 11.07 -8.08
N ARG A 168 11.79 10.52 -7.26
CA ARG A 168 10.51 10.00 -7.73
C ARG A 168 9.61 11.09 -8.33
N HIS A 169 9.53 12.27 -7.71
CA HIS A 169 8.74 13.39 -8.22
C HIS A 169 9.23 13.87 -9.58
N MET A 170 10.53 13.98 -9.76
CA MET A 170 11.13 14.32 -11.04
C MET A 170 10.85 13.24 -12.10
N LYS A 171 11.09 11.97 -11.78
CA LYS A 171 10.88 10.84 -12.68
C LYS A 171 9.41 10.69 -13.11
N ALA A 172 8.47 10.95 -12.20
CA ALA A 172 7.03 10.88 -12.46
C ALA A 172 6.46 12.15 -13.11
N GLY A 173 7.28 13.17 -13.41
CA GLY A 173 6.82 14.43 -13.97
C GLY A 173 5.89 15.23 -13.04
N ILE A 174 5.98 14.98 -11.72
CA ILE A 174 5.23 15.73 -10.70
C ILE A 174 5.87 17.07 -10.45
N ALA A 175 7.20 17.17 -10.60
CA ALA A 175 7.98 18.37 -10.49
C ALA A 175 8.89 18.51 -11.72
N GLU A 176 9.10 19.75 -12.16
CA GLU A 176 9.92 20.07 -13.33
C GLU A 176 11.42 20.06 -13.02
N ASP A 177 11.76 20.35 -11.76
CA ASP A 177 13.13 20.42 -11.28
C ASP A 177 13.28 19.94 -9.82
N GLU A 178 14.53 19.82 -9.36
CA GLU A 178 14.86 19.34 -8.02
C GLU A 178 14.36 20.29 -6.91
N VAL A 179 14.28 21.60 -7.19
CA VAL A 179 13.84 22.61 -6.23
C VAL A 179 12.33 22.44 -5.96
N GLN A 180 11.53 22.30 -7.01
CA GLN A 180 10.10 22.06 -6.90
C GLN A 180 9.83 20.68 -6.26
N ALA A 181 10.58 19.65 -6.66
CA ALA A 181 10.50 18.32 -6.07
C ALA A 181 10.83 18.34 -4.57
N GLY A 182 11.89 19.07 -4.19
CA GLY A 182 12.29 19.25 -2.80
C GLY A 182 11.23 19.99 -1.98
N LYS A 183 10.68 21.08 -2.52
CA LYS A 183 9.59 21.83 -1.87
C LYS A 183 8.37 20.95 -1.63
N ARG A 184 7.93 20.17 -2.63
CA ARG A 184 6.81 19.25 -2.47
C ARG A 184 7.10 18.17 -1.41
N ALA A 185 8.29 17.58 -1.45
CA ALA A 185 8.69 16.60 -0.44
C ALA A 185 8.65 17.20 0.97
N ASP A 186 9.19 18.41 1.16
CA ASP A 186 9.28 19.05 2.47
C ASP A 186 7.93 19.56 2.99
N GLU A 187 7.10 20.16 2.12
CA GLU A 187 5.85 20.82 2.51
C GLU A 187 4.64 19.86 2.53
N ASN A 188 4.71 18.71 1.89
CA ASN A 188 3.63 17.74 1.84
C ASN A 188 4.03 16.35 2.34
N ASP A 189 4.93 15.66 1.63
CA ASP A 189 5.16 14.23 1.88
C ASP A 189 5.80 13.98 3.26
N LEU A 190 6.81 14.78 3.64
CA LEU A 190 7.47 14.63 4.95
C LEU A 190 6.61 15.16 6.10
N VAL A 191 5.71 16.11 5.85
CA VAL A 191 4.70 16.52 6.82
C VAL A 191 3.75 15.37 7.11
N ASN A 192 3.27 14.70 6.08
CA ASN A 192 2.45 13.50 6.22
C ASN A 192 3.23 12.35 6.88
N GLY A 193 4.50 12.17 6.47
CA GLY A 193 5.39 11.17 7.07
C GLY A 193 5.62 11.40 8.56
N LYS A 194 5.74 12.66 9.00
CA LYS A 194 5.85 13.00 10.41
C LYS A 194 4.57 12.67 11.18
N GLU A 195 3.40 13.04 10.65
CA GLU A 195 2.11 12.67 11.24
C GLU A 195 1.99 11.16 11.43
N ILE A 196 2.36 10.39 10.40
CA ILE A 196 2.31 8.92 10.44
C ILE A 196 3.21 8.36 11.55
N VAL A 197 4.43 8.86 11.68
CA VAL A 197 5.37 8.38 12.70
C VAL A 197 4.93 8.79 14.11
N ASP A 198 4.48 10.03 14.29
CA ASP A 198 4.11 10.58 15.61
C ASP A 198 2.80 9.97 16.14
N ASP A 199 1.86 9.68 15.25
CA ASP A 199 0.49 9.27 15.60
C ASP A 199 0.19 7.81 15.21
N ARG A 200 1.21 6.97 14.95
CA ARG A 200 0.95 5.55 14.64
C ARG A 200 0.59 4.74 15.89
N LEU A 201 -0.18 3.69 15.66
CA LEU A 201 -0.40 2.63 16.63
C LEU A 201 0.89 1.80 16.83
N ASP A 202 0.95 1.06 17.94
CA ASP A 202 1.97 0.04 18.12
C ASP A 202 1.85 -1.02 17.00
N VAL A 203 2.98 -1.38 16.43
CA VAL A 203 3.04 -2.33 15.31
C VAL A 203 3.70 -3.63 15.74
N HIS A 204 3.31 -4.73 15.10
CA HIS A 204 3.85 -6.06 15.40
C HIS A 204 5.25 -6.26 14.81
N GLU A 205 5.58 -5.54 13.73
CA GLU A 205 6.89 -5.63 13.05
C GLU A 205 7.37 -4.26 12.58
N LEU A 206 8.65 -3.98 12.86
CA LEU A 206 9.39 -2.89 12.25
C LEU A 206 10.29 -3.45 11.15
N VAL A 207 10.08 -2.98 9.93
CA VAL A 207 10.81 -3.42 8.73
C VAL A 207 11.77 -2.32 8.32
N ALA A 208 13.08 -2.52 8.47
CA ALA A 208 14.05 -1.52 8.09
C ALA A 208 14.15 -1.39 6.56
N SER A 209 13.94 -0.19 6.04
CA SER A 209 14.14 0.12 4.63
C SER A 209 15.62 0.41 4.36
N ASN A 210 16.36 -0.61 3.93
CA ASN A 210 17.76 -0.47 3.58
C ASN A 210 17.93 -0.02 2.12
N GLU A 211 19.04 0.67 1.81
CA GLU A 211 19.47 0.88 0.43
C GLU A 211 20.06 -0.44 -0.10
N ASP A 212 19.28 -1.13 -0.91
CA ASP A 212 19.66 -2.37 -1.56
C ASP A 212 19.45 -2.22 -3.07
N ALA A 213 20.52 -2.27 -3.84
CA ALA A 213 20.48 -2.04 -5.28
C ALA A 213 19.61 -3.06 -6.03
N LEU A 214 19.42 -4.26 -5.48
CA LEU A 214 18.56 -5.30 -6.06
C LEU A 214 17.06 -5.00 -5.85
N TRP A 215 16.74 -4.20 -4.84
CA TRP A 215 15.36 -3.83 -4.48
C TRP A 215 15.05 -2.36 -4.77
N ALA A 216 16.02 -1.61 -5.29
CA ALA A 216 15.79 -0.25 -5.74
C ALA A 216 14.83 -0.26 -6.96
N PRO A 217 13.88 0.70 -7.05
CA PRO A 217 12.97 0.81 -8.20
C PRO A 217 13.69 0.90 -9.56
N GLU A 218 14.94 1.31 -9.55
CA GLU A 218 15.81 1.43 -10.71
C GLU A 218 16.34 0.09 -11.21
N GLY A 219 16.43 -0.93 -10.34
CA GLY A 219 16.86 -2.29 -10.68
C GLY A 219 15.71 -3.17 -11.22
N GLN A 220 14.48 -2.77 -11.03
CA GLN A 220 13.31 -3.40 -11.64
C GLN A 220 13.05 -2.72 -12.98
N GLY A 221 13.82 -3.12 -14.00
CA GLY A 221 13.64 -2.62 -15.36
C GLY A 221 12.18 -2.76 -15.76
N VAL A 222 11.58 -1.65 -16.22
CA VAL A 222 10.38 -1.68 -17.01
C VAL A 222 10.66 -2.65 -18.16
N GLY A 223 10.09 -3.83 -18.09
CA GLY A 223 10.14 -4.79 -19.16
C GLY A 223 9.42 -4.19 -20.35
N ASP A 224 10.17 -3.56 -21.25
CA ASP A 224 9.69 -3.31 -22.60
C ASP A 224 9.23 -4.66 -23.16
N GLY A 225 7.94 -4.73 -23.44
CA GLY A 225 7.34 -5.90 -24.08
C GLY A 225 7.97 -6.18 -25.44
N LYS A 226 9.09 -6.91 -25.43
CA LYS A 226 9.59 -7.68 -26.55
C LYS A 226 9.99 -9.06 -26.06
N ASP A 227 9.10 -9.97 -26.39
CA ASP A 227 9.24 -11.40 -26.40
C ASP A 227 10.67 -11.87 -26.77
N SER A 228 11.37 -12.50 -25.83
CA SER A 228 12.41 -13.47 -26.17
C SER A 228 12.46 -14.52 -25.06
N GLY A 229 11.95 -15.69 -25.40
CA GLY A 229 11.81 -16.86 -24.56
C GLY A 229 13.05 -17.22 -23.75
N THR A 230 12.84 -17.32 -22.47
CA THR A 230 13.45 -18.34 -21.61
C THR A 230 12.50 -18.59 -20.44
N LYS A 231 11.49 -19.42 -20.70
CA LYS A 231 10.86 -20.21 -19.65
C LYS A 231 11.91 -21.23 -19.19
N LYS A 232 12.46 -21.06 -17.99
CA LYS A 232 12.99 -22.19 -17.23
C LYS A 232 12.95 -21.92 -15.73
N GLU A 233 12.21 -22.80 -15.06
CA GLU A 233 12.42 -23.29 -13.70
C GLU A 233 12.16 -22.32 -12.51
N MET A 234 10.87 -22.14 -12.16
CA MET A 234 10.43 -22.17 -10.76
C MET A 234 9.04 -22.82 -10.67
N ALA A 235 8.98 -24.07 -11.10
CA ALA A 235 7.84 -24.96 -10.87
C ALA A 235 8.37 -26.23 -10.20
N SER A 236 8.68 -26.13 -8.89
CA SER A 236 8.63 -27.28 -7.97
C SER A 236 8.97 -26.80 -6.56
N LEU A 237 7.99 -26.42 -5.83
CA LEU A 237 7.89 -26.57 -4.39
C LEU A 237 6.42 -26.25 -4.02
N VAL A 238 5.60 -27.26 -4.18
CA VAL A 238 4.36 -27.41 -3.44
C VAL A 238 4.66 -28.08 -2.16
#